data_60ddb7b3b162c1157aa55db38f996c66
#
_entry.id   60ddb7b3b162c1157aa55db38f996c66
#
_cell.length_a   1.000
_cell.length_b   1.000
_cell.length_c   1.000
_cell.angle_alpha   90.00
_cell.angle_beta   90.00
_cell.angle_gamma   90.00
#
_symmetry.space_group_name_H-M   'P 1'
#
loop_
_entity.id
_entity.type
_entity.pdbx_description
1 polymer ?
#
loop_
_entity_poly.entity_id
_entity_poly.type
_entity_poly.pdbx_seq_one_letter_code
_entity_poly.pdbx_strand_id
1 'polypeptide(L)'
;DNVLMDYQKTVLFTTILMAGFILLLFAGLFYSISRLSLADQRAEYEKRNNELHLQTMKEMEVVNQKLKKAKNVATEALQTAENANKAKTDFLSNMSHDIRTPMNAIIGITSLIRHDAGNKAKVIEYADKIDISSQHLLGIINDVLDMSKIEAGKTVFKYSDFSILDLVQELNTIFHTQIYEKQQTLTIIKENIQHEWVNGDQVHLIQIFSNLLSNAVKYTQEGGEIQFFVEECETKSSVYAKYRFLVSDNGMGMSADFKDTIFDAFTRAESS
;
A
#
# COMPACT_ATOMS: atom_id res chain seq x y z
N ASP A 1 -26.92 108.02 49.54
CA ASP A 1 -27.34 107.22 48.36
C ASP A 1 -26.17 106.60 47.54
N ASN A 2 -25.03 107.32 47.45
CA ASN A 2 -23.91 106.78 46.62
C ASN A 2 -23.23 105.54 47.23
N VAL A 3 -23.12 105.47 48.58
CA VAL A 3 -22.45 104.31 49.22
C VAL A 3 -23.25 103.00 49.10
N LEU A 4 -24.58 103.06 49.09
CA LEU A 4 -25.43 101.89 48.88
C LEU A 4 -25.37 101.40 47.43
N MET A 5 -25.26 102.31 46.50
CA MET A 5 -25.19 101.96 45.07
C MET A 5 -23.80 101.34 44.67
N ASP A 6 -22.71 101.82 45.30
CA ASP A 6 -21.40 101.25 45.15
C ASP A 6 -21.27 99.83 45.77
N TYR A 7 -21.90 99.64 46.91
CA TYR A 7 -21.99 98.37 47.56
C TYR A 7 -22.78 97.31 46.70
N GLN A 8 -23.93 97.75 46.14
CA GLN A 8 -24.72 96.89 45.26
C GLN A 8 -23.97 96.53 43.99
N LYS A 9 -23.20 97.40 43.37
CA LYS A 9 -22.34 97.10 42.20
C LYS A 9 -21.25 96.14 42.60
N THR A 10 -20.62 96.31 43.73
CA THR A 10 -19.55 95.37 44.17
C THR A 10 -20.10 94.00 44.46
N VAL A 11 -21.27 93.88 45.11
CA VAL A 11 -21.94 92.59 45.36
C VAL A 11 -22.32 91.92 43.98
N LEU A 12 -22.88 92.68 43.05
CA LEU A 12 -23.27 92.17 41.76
C LEU A 12 -22.00 91.66 40.93
N PHE A 13 -20.94 92.46 40.99
CA PHE A 13 -19.70 92.07 40.32
C PHE A 13 -19.07 90.83 40.90
N THR A 14 -18.99 90.68 42.20
CA THR A 14 -18.48 89.51 42.90
C THR A 14 -19.36 88.26 42.63
N THR A 15 -20.66 88.41 42.52
CA THR A 15 -21.63 87.36 42.25
C THR A 15 -21.44 86.87 40.81
N ILE A 16 -21.23 87.80 39.84
CA ILE A 16 -20.97 87.44 38.44
C ILE A 16 -19.63 86.71 38.31
N LEU A 17 -18.57 87.19 38.99
CA LEU A 17 -17.26 86.53 38.98
C LEU A 17 -17.35 85.12 39.62
N MET A 18 -18.05 84.93 40.71
CA MET A 18 -18.26 83.62 41.32
C MET A 18 -19.07 82.67 40.39
N ALA A 19 -20.13 83.17 39.78
CA ALA A 19 -20.90 82.37 38.80
C ALA A 19 -20.01 81.94 37.56
N GLY A 20 -19.20 82.90 37.07
CA GLY A 20 -18.24 82.58 35.99
C GLY A 20 -17.21 81.50 36.39
N PHE A 21 -16.69 81.64 37.63
CA PHE A 21 -15.73 80.63 38.14
C PHE A 21 -16.38 79.24 38.29
N ILE A 22 -17.61 79.18 38.80
CA ILE A 22 -18.38 77.94 38.97
C ILE A 22 -18.64 77.30 37.58
N LEU A 23 -19.02 78.09 36.59
CA LEU A 23 -19.22 77.60 35.22
C LEU A 23 -17.92 77.01 34.61
N LEU A 24 -16.79 77.67 34.86
CA LEU A 24 -15.47 77.12 34.39
C LEU A 24 -15.11 75.80 35.08
N LEU A 25 -15.39 75.69 36.39
CA LEU A 25 -15.19 74.44 37.12
C LEU A 25 -16.07 73.31 36.55
N PHE A 26 -17.36 73.59 36.31
CA PHE A 26 -18.25 72.64 35.65
C PHE A 26 -17.82 72.22 34.26
N ALA A 27 -17.39 73.19 33.43
CA ALA A 27 -16.88 72.91 32.10
C ALA A 27 -15.60 72.05 32.12
N GLY A 28 -14.68 72.32 33.06
CA GLY A 28 -13.47 71.52 33.28
C GLY A 28 -13.80 70.09 33.76
N LEU A 29 -14.75 69.96 34.69
CA LEU A 29 -15.19 68.67 35.15
C LEU A 29 -15.88 67.84 34.05
N PHE A 30 -16.78 68.49 33.29
CA PHE A 30 -17.42 67.86 32.13
C PHE A 30 -16.44 67.41 31.08
N TYR A 31 -15.44 68.25 30.76
CA TYR A 31 -14.40 67.88 29.82
C TYR A 31 -13.57 66.68 30.29
N SER A 32 -13.22 66.66 31.59
CA SER A 32 -12.48 65.53 32.19
C SER A 32 -13.29 64.23 32.17
N ILE A 33 -14.57 64.29 32.51
CA ILE A 33 -15.46 63.11 32.46
C ILE A 33 -15.62 62.62 31.01
N SER A 34 -15.85 63.51 30.06
CA SER A 34 -15.96 63.13 28.65
C SER A 34 -14.68 62.49 28.10
N ARG A 35 -13.52 62.99 28.50
CA ARG A 35 -12.22 62.38 28.14
C ARG A 35 -12.03 60.97 28.75
N LEU A 36 -12.39 60.77 30.01
CA LEU A 36 -12.35 59.47 30.67
C LEU A 36 -13.27 58.49 29.93
N SER A 37 -14.53 58.86 29.70
CA SER A 37 -15.49 58.03 28.97
C SER A 37 -15.03 57.63 27.60
N LEU A 38 -14.39 58.55 26.84
CA LEU A 38 -13.84 58.27 25.53
C LEU A 38 -12.62 57.31 25.60
N ALA A 39 -11.78 57.45 26.63
CA ALA A 39 -10.66 56.58 26.89
C ALA A 39 -11.11 55.14 27.21
N ASP A 40 -12.15 54.99 28.08
CA ASP A 40 -12.74 53.70 28.42
C ASP A 40 -13.34 53.00 27.17
N GLN A 41 -14.08 53.75 26.34
CA GLN A 41 -14.63 53.20 25.09
C GLN A 41 -13.54 52.74 24.13
N ARG A 42 -12.43 53.46 24.01
CA ARG A 42 -11.28 53.04 23.19
C ARG A 42 -10.62 51.80 23.75
N ALA A 43 -10.40 51.74 25.05
CA ALA A 43 -9.80 50.57 25.69
C ALA A 43 -10.67 49.30 25.51
N GLU A 44 -12.01 49.44 25.65
CA GLU A 44 -12.93 48.35 25.39
C GLU A 44 -12.97 47.90 23.96
N TYR A 45 -12.92 48.84 23.01
CA TYR A 45 -12.82 48.52 21.58
C TYR A 45 -11.50 47.79 21.20
N GLU A 46 -10.37 48.28 21.73
CA GLU A 46 -9.07 47.60 21.50
C GLU A 46 -9.06 46.19 22.13
N LYS A 47 -9.59 46.04 23.31
CA LYS A 47 -9.71 44.73 23.97
C LYS A 47 -10.54 43.74 23.12
N ARG A 48 -11.71 44.16 22.67
CA ARG A 48 -12.60 43.34 21.83
C ARG A 48 -11.96 42.99 20.50
N ASN A 49 -11.24 43.91 19.86
CA ASN A 49 -10.51 43.69 18.63
C ASN A 49 -9.36 42.67 18.81
N ASN A 50 -8.63 42.79 19.91
CA ASN A 50 -7.56 41.83 20.25
C ASN A 50 -8.11 40.42 20.55
N GLU A 51 -9.24 40.32 21.25
CA GLU A 51 -9.91 39.02 21.47
C GLU A 51 -10.35 38.39 20.17
N LEU A 52 -10.93 39.14 19.22
CA LEU A 52 -11.32 38.67 17.91
C LEU A 52 -10.13 38.21 17.09
N HIS A 53 -9.04 38.98 17.10
CA HIS A 53 -7.79 38.59 16.41
C HIS A 53 -7.22 37.27 16.97
N LEU A 54 -7.20 37.13 18.27
CA LEU A 54 -6.71 35.91 18.92
C LEU A 54 -7.59 34.69 18.56
N GLN A 55 -8.89 34.86 18.51
CA GLN A 55 -9.81 33.82 18.09
C GLN A 55 -9.58 33.41 16.63
N THR A 56 -9.46 34.38 15.73
CA THR A 56 -9.19 34.15 14.31
C THR A 56 -7.86 33.42 14.10
N MET A 57 -6.81 33.81 14.84
CA MET A 57 -5.51 33.12 14.78
C MET A 57 -5.62 31.66 15.23
N LYS A 58 -6.35 31.36 16.32
CA LYS A 58 -6.56 29.98 16.78
C LYS A 58 -7.33 29.14 15.75
N GLU A 59 -8.37 29.70 15.15
CA GLU A 59 -9.13 29.02 14.09
C GLU A 59 -8.26 28.74 12.87
N MET A 60 -7.46 29.69 12.45
CA MET A 60 -6.52 29.55 11.34
C MET A 60 -5.46 28.48 11.63
N GLU A 61 -4.94 28.41 12.83
CA GLU A 61 -3.99 27.37 13.24
C GLU A 61 -4.59 25.95 13.15
N VAL A 62 -5.83 25.79 13.64
CA VAL A 62 -6.56 24.51 13.53
C VAL A 62 -6.77 24.11 12.05
N VAL A 63 -7.17 25.05 11.21
CA VAL A 63 -7.35 24.82 9.77
C VAL A 63 -6.02 24.44 9.11
N ASN A 64 -4.94 25.13 9.42
CA ASN A 64 -3.61 24.83 8.89
C ASN A 64 -3.12 23.45 9.32
N GLN A 65 -3.37 23.05 10.57
CA GLN A 65 -3.02 21.69 11.03
C GLN A 65 -3.81 20.62 10.28
N LYS A 66 -5.13 20.83 10.07
CA LYS A 66 -5.97 19.92 9.28
C LYS A 66 -5.49 19.84 7.83
N LEU A 67 -5.19 20.97 7.22
CA LEU A 67 -4.68 21.04 5.84
C LEU A 67 -3.33 20.31 5.70
N LYS A 68 -2.43 20.50 6.65
CA LYS A 68 -1.12 19.80 6.66
C LYS A 68 -1.30 18.28 6.77
N LYS A 69 -2.20 17.81 7.65
CA LYS A 69 -2.52 16.37 7.74
C LYS A 69 -3.11 15.83 6.44
N ALA A 70 -4.10 16.51 5.88
CA ALA A 70 -4.72 16.11 4.61
C ALA A 70 -3.72 16.06 3.45
N LYS A 71 -2.81 17.06 3.39
CA LYS A 71 -1.75 17.10 2.40
C LYS A 71 -0.80 15.89 2.54
N ASN A 72 -0.38 15.56 3.76
CA ASN A 72 0.52 14.42 3.98
C ASN A 72 -0.14 13.10 3.53
N VAL A 73 -1.39 12.86 3.95
CA VAL A 73 -2.15 11.67 3.55
C VAL A 73 -2.30 11.60 2.02
N ALA A 74 -2.61 12.72 1.36
CA ALA A 74 -2.72 12.76 -0.09
C ALA A 74 -1.37 12.49 -0.79
N THR A 75 -0.27 13.01 -0.23
CA THR A 75 1.07 12.78 -0.78
C THR A 75 1.49 11.32 -0.64
N GLU A 76 1.25 10.69 0.52
CA GLU A 76 1.51 9.26 0.74
C GLU A 76 0.68 8.38 -0.19
N ALA A 77 -0.61 8.69 -0.35
CA ALA A 77 -1.49 7.96 -1.26
C ALA A 77 -1.04 8.09 -2.73
N LEU A 78 -0.62 9.30 -3.15
CA LEU A 78 -0.08 9.54 -4.49
C LEU A 78 1.20 8.73 -4.73
N GLN A 79 2.15 8.77 -3.79
CA GLN A 79 3.40 8.02 -3.90
C GLN A 79 3.15 6.50 -3.99
N THR A 80 2.23 5.99 -3.19
CA THR A 80 1.82 4.58 -3.23
C THR A 80 1.23 4.21 -4.59
N ALA A 81 0.33 5.06 -5.12
CA ALA A 81 -0.28 4.86 -6.43
C ALA A 81 0.76 4.94 -7.58
N GLU A 82 1.70 5.87 -7.52
CA GLU A 82 2.78 5.98 -8.50
C GLU A 82 3.69 4.76 -8.50
N ASN A 83 4.07 4.27 -7.31
CA ASN A 83 4.89 3.06 -7.17
C ASN A 83 4.17 1.83 -7.74
N ALA A 84 2.87 1.66 -7.42
CA ALA A 84 2.06 0.57 -7.96
C ALA A 84 1.93 0.65 -9.48
N ASN A 85 1.72 1.86 -10.03
CA ASN A 85 1.61 2.04 -11.49
C ASN A 85 2.94 1.79 -12.21
N LYS A 86 4.07 2.19 -11.59
CA LYS A 86 5.40 1.89 -12.11
C LYS A 86 5.63 0.38 -12.14
N ALA A 87 5.40 -0.32 -11.01
CA ALA A 87 5.55 -1.77 -10.92
C ALA A 87 4.69 -2.50 -11.97
N LYS A 88 3.45 -2.04 -12.18
CA LYS A 88 2.57 -2.57 -13.24
C LYS A 88 3.14 -2.35 -14.65
N THR A 89 3.71 -1.19 -14.92
CA THR A 89 4.32 -0.88 -16.22
C THR A 89 5.55 -1.75 -16.48
N ASP A 90 6.40 -1.89 -15.47
CA ASP A 90 7.60 -2.72 -15.53
C ASP A 90 7.23 -4.21 -15.74
N PHE A 91 6.18 -4.69 -15.05
CA PHE A 91 5.64 -6.03 -15.25
C PHE A 91 5.17 -6.26 -16.69
N LEU A 92 4.35 -5.36 -17.26
CA LEU A 92 3.86 -5.48 -18.62
C LEU A 92 5.00 -5.47 -19.65
N SER A 93 6.04 -4.67 -19.41
CA SER A 93 7.24 -4.63 -20.24
C SER A 93 7.98 -5.97 -20.19
N ASN A 94 8.20 -6.51 -18.99
CA ASN A 94 8.86 -7.79 -18.78
C ASN A 94 8.05 -8.95 -19.39
N MET A 95 6.71 -8.93 -19.19
CA MET A 95 5.82 -9.92 -19.81
C MET A 95 5.87 -9.89 -21.33
N SER A 96 5.95 -8.70 -21.92
CA SER A 96 6.10 -8.56 -23.38
C SER A 96 7.41 -9.19 -23.88
N HIS A 97 8.48 -9.05 -23.11
CA HIS A 97 9.76 -9.69 -23.42
C HIS A 97 9.67 -11.22 -23.26
N ASP A 98 9.10 -11.68 -22.14
CA ASP A 98 8.97 -13.10 -21.82
C ASP A 98 8.04 -13.84 -22.80
N ILE A 99 7.01 -13.19 -23.32
CA ILE A 99 6.16 -13.71 -24.41
C ILE A 99 6.92 -13.76 -25.73
N ARG A 100 7.71 -12.73 -26.04
CA ARG A 100 8.43 -12.62 -27.31
C ARG A 100 9.50 -13.72 -27.47
N THR A 101 10.17 -14.08 -26.38
CA THR A 101 11.28 -15.08 -26.42
C THR A 101 10.79 -16.44 -26.87
N PRO A 102 9.83 -17.14 -26.26
CA PRO A 102 9.33 -18.42 -26.73
C PRO A 102 8.65 -18.30 -28.11
N MET A 103 7.96 -17.19 -28.39
CA MET A 103 7.34 -16.98 -29.71
C MET A 103 8.39 -16.91 -30.82
N ASN A 104 9.50 -16.19 -30.63
CA ASN A 104 10.60 -16.14 -31.60
C ASN A 104 11.29 -17.50 -31.74
N ALA A 105 11.41 -18.27 -30.63
CA ALA A 105 11.94 -19.63 -30.68
C ALA A 105 11.03 -20.52 -31.57
N ILE A 106 9.72 -20.51 -31.38
CA ILE A 106 8.75 -21.26 -32.19
C ILE A 106 8.89 -20.87 -33.68
N ILE A 107 8.92 -19.57 -33.99
CA ILE A 107 9.05 -19.07 -35.37
C ILE A 107 10.38 -19.51 -35.97
N GLY A 108 11.48 -19.39 -35.24
CA GLY A 108 12.80 -19.80 -35.70
C GLY A 108 12.88 -21.30 -35.97
N ILE A 109 12.36 -22.12 -35.03
CA ILE A 109 12.37 -23.58 -35.17
C ILE A 109 11.48 -24.05 -36.34
N THR A 110 10.33 -23.41 -36.58
CA THR A 110 9.49 -23.73 -37.75
C THR A 110 10.21 -23.47 -39.06
N SER A 111 11.11 -22.49 -39.13
CA SER A 111 11.96 -22.25 -40.33
C SER A 111 13.02 -23.34 -40.48
N LEU A 112 13.59 -23.84 -39.35
CA LEU A 112 14.53 -24.95 -39.36
C LEU A 112 13.86 -26.27 -39.84
N ILE A 113 12.64 -26.55 -39.42
CA ILE A 113 11.84 -27.71 -39.89
C ILE A 113 11.69 -27.66 -41.40
N ARG A 114 11.41 -26.50 -41.98
CA ARG A 114 11.29 -26.36 -43.45
C ARG A 114 12.61 -26.63 -44.17
N HIS A 115 13.72 -26.20 -43.59
CA HIS A 115 15.05 -26.40 -44.15
C HIS A 115 15.48 -27.86 -44.08
N ASP A 116 15.25 -28.52 -42.95
CA ASP A 116 15.68 -29.89 -42.65
C ASP A 116 14.56 -30.94 -42.85
N ALA A 117 13.53 -30.64 -43.65
CA ALA A 117 12.34 -31.48 -43.84
C ALA A 117 12.62 -32.93 -44.25
N GLY A 118 13.75 -33.20 -44.89
CA GLY A 118 14.21 -34.55 -45.25
C GLY A 118 14.85 -35.34 -44.11
N ASN A 119 15.18 -34.70 -42.99
CA ASN A 119 15.80 -35.34 -41.84
C ASN A 119 14.79 -35.57 -40.70
N LYS A 120 14.19 -36.77 -40.69
CA LYS A 120 13.14 -37.13 -39.69
C LYS A 120 13.58 -36.95 -38.24
N ALA A 121 14.82 -37.27 -37.89
CA ALA A 121 15.33 -37.16 -36.52
C ALA A 121 15.36 -35.68 -36.06
N LYS A 122 15.87 -34.78 -36.92
CA LYS A 122 15.88 -33.35 -36.64
C LYS A 122 14.48 -32.75 -36.56
N VAL A 123 13.55 -33.18 -37.43
CA VAL A 123 12.17 -32.71 -37.42
C VAL A 123 11.49 -33.07 -36.10
N ILE A 124 11.73 -34.28 -35.57
CA ILE A 124 11.19 -34.70 -34.26
C ILE A 124 11.80 -33.82 -33.13
N GLU A 125 13.14 -33.67 -33.11
CA GLU A 125 13.80 -32.81 -32.10
C GLU A 125 13.26 -31.37 -32.14
N TYR A 126 13.02 -30.82 -33.34
CA TYR A 126 12.45 -29.48 -33.49
C TYR A 126 10.99 -29.41 -33.03
N ALA A 127 10.19 -30.43 -33.26
CA ALA A 127 8.82 -30.51 -32.78
C ALA A 127 8.79 -30.52 -31.24
N ASP A 128 9.63 -31.30 -30.57
CA ASP A 128 9.74 -31.35 -29.11
C ASP A 128 10.11 -29.95 -28.54
N LYS A 129 11.05 -29.25 -29.20
CA LYS A 129 11.43 -27.88 -28.81
C LYS A 129 10.28 -26.87 -28.98
N ILE A 130 9.44 -27.02 -30.01
CA ILE A 130 8.23 -26.21 -30.20
C ILE A 130 7.24 -26.47 -29.07
N ASP A 131 7.03 -27.74 -28.72
CA ASP A 131 6.10 -28.10 -27.62
C ASP A 131 6.54 -27.48 -26.30
N ILE A 132 7.83 -27.61 -25.95
CA ILE A 132 8.39 -26.98 -24.72
C ILE A 132 8.17 -25.45 -24.74
N SER A 133 8.47 -24.79 -25.87
CA SER A 133 8.31 -23.33 -25.98
C SER A 133 6.85 -22.90 -25.93
N SER A 134 5.93 -23.70 -26.49
CA SER A 134 4.50 -23.44 -26.45
C SER A 134 3.90 -23.61 -25.06
N GLN A 135 4.31 -24.64 -24.32
CA GLN A 135 3.92 -24.83 -22.92
C GLN A 135 4.41 -23.69 -22.03
N HIS A 136 5.66 -23.24 -22.23
CA HIS A 136 6.18 -22.07 -21.53
C HIS A 136 5.36 -20.80 -21.82
N LEU A 137 5.02 -20.56 -23.10
CA LEU A 137 4.19 -19.42 -23.48
C LEU A 137 2.79 -19.48 -22.86
N LEU A 138 2.17 -20.66 -22.84
CA LEU A 138 0.88 -20.87 -22.18
C LEU A 138 0.95 -20.60 -20.67
N GLY A 139 2.03 -21.01 -20.02
CA GLY A 139 2.27 -20.70 -18.61
C GLY A 139 2.26 -19.17 -18.34
N ILE A 140 3.04 -18.42 -19.14
CA ILE A 140 3.11 -16.95 -19.01
C ILE A 140 1.73 -16.29 -19.23
N ILE A 141 0.97 -16.75 -20.24
CA ILE A 141 -0.38 -16.22 -20.50
C ILE A 141 -1.31 -16.49 -19.32
N ASN A 142 -1.28 -17.68 -18.75
CA ASN A 142 -2.08 -18.04 -17.58
C ASN A 142 -1.71 -17.20 -16.36
N ASP A 143 -0.43 -16.96 -16.10
CA ASP A 143 0.04 -16.09 -15.00
C ASP A 143 -0.51 -14.67 -15.15
N VAL A 144 -0.51 -14.09 -16.37
CA VAL A 144 -1.08 -12.76 -16.65
C VAL A 144 -2.60 -12.74 -16.42
N LEU A 145 -3.30 -13.78 -16.88
CA LEU A 145 -4.75 -13.89 -16.72
C LEU A 145 -5.14 -14.05 -15.23
N ASP A 146 -4.40 -14.85 -14.49
CA ASP A 146 -4.66 -15.06 -13.07
C ASP A 146 -4.38 -13.78 -12.26
N MET A 147 -3.28 -13.08 -12.57
CA MET A 147 -3.02 -11.75 -11.98
C MET A 147 -4.15 -10.76 -12.27
N SER A 148 -4.65 -10.73 -13.51
CA SER A 148 -5.77 -9.86 -13.89
C SER A 148 -7.06 -10.20 -13.13
N LYS A 149 -7.33 -11.48 -12.86
CA LYS A 149 -8.49 -11.92 -12.06
C LYS A 149 -8.35 -11.53 -10.60
N ILE A 150 -7.14 -11.67 -10.03
CA ILE A 150 -6.83 -11.29 -8.64
C ILE A 150 -7.00 -9.79 -8.46
N GLU A 151 -6.40 -8.95 -9.34
CA GLU A 151 -6.55 -7.49 -9.29
C GLU A 151 -8.02 -7.05 -9.41
N ALA A 152 -8.80 -7.71 -10.24
CA ALA A 152 -10.22 -7.42 -10.42
C ALA A 152 -11.11 -7.94 -9.27
N GLY A 153 -10.56 -8.68 -8.30
CA GLY A 153 -11.34 -9.36 -7.25
C GLY A 153 -12.30 -10.43 -7.79
N LYS A 154 -11.99 -11.01 -8.97
CA LYS A 154 -12.84 -11.96 -9.69
C LYS A 154 -12.39 -13.41 -9.52
N THR A 155 -11.50 -13.70 -8.59
CA THR A 155 -11.10 -15.07 -8.28
C THR A 155 -12.29 -15.81 -7.68
N VAL A 156 -12.68 -16.91 -8.30
CA VAL A 156 -13.79 -17.76 -7.85
C VAL A 156 -13.21 -19.06 -7.30
N PHE A 157 -13.40 -19.28 -6.00
CA PHE A 157 -12.98 -20.53 -5.36
C PHE A 157 -14.01 -21.63 -5.61
N LYS A 158 -13.51 -22.83 -5.94
CA LYS A 158 -14.33 -24.04 -6.14
C LYS A 158 -14.05 -25.02 -5.02
N TYR A 159 -14.93 -25.08 -4.05
CA TYR A 159 -14.80 -25.99 -2.92
C TYR A 159 -15.25 -27.38 -3.30
N SER A 160 -14.43 -28.38 -2.97
CA SER A 160 -14.71 -29.82 -3.12
C SER A 160 -14.01 -30.59 -2.01
N ASP A 161 -14.47 -31.80 -1.75
CA ASP A 161 -13.79 -32.70 -0.83
C ASP A 161 -12.60 -33.36 -1.54
N PHE A 162 -11.44 -33.34 -0.90
CA PHE A 162 -10.22 -33.98 -1.41
C PHE A 162 -9.32 -34.43 -0.26
N SER A 163 -8.40 -35.35 -0.58
CA SER A 163 -7.39 -35.84 0.37
C SER A 163 -6.13 -34.94 0.30
N ILE A 164 -5.69 -34.49 1.47
CA ILE A 164 -4.38 -33.78 1.60
C ILE A 164 -3.23 -34.69 1.17
N LEU A 165 -3.31 -35.98 1.44
CA LEU A 165 -2.27 -36.93 1.06
C LEU A 165 -2.22 -37.15 -0.44
N ASP A 166 -3.37 -37.18 -1.11
CA ASP A 166 -3.46 -37.29 -2.58
C ASP A 166 -2.92 -36.03 -3.25
N LEU A 167 -3.24 -34.84 -2.71
CA LEU A 167 -2.69 -33.57 -3.19
C LEU A 167 -1.15 -33.58 -3.13
N VAL A 168 -0.58 -34.04 -2.02
CA VAL A 168 0.89 -34.15 -1.87
C VAL A 168 1.48 -35.16 -2.85
N GLN A 169 0.81 -36.28 -3.09
CA GLN A 169 1.25 -37.28 -4.05
C GLN A 169 1.18 -36.78 -5.49
N GLU A 170 0.16 -36.00 -5.85
CA GLU A 170 0.02 -35.38 -7.15
C GLU A 170 1.18 -34.41 -7.41
N LEU A 171 1.50 -33.55 -6.44
CA LEU A 171 2.66 -32.63 -6.51
C LEU A 171 3.98 -33.40 -6.70
N ASN A 172 4.19 -34.49 -5.94
CA ASN A 172 5.37 -35.34 -6.14
C ASN A 172 5.46 -35.89 -7.56
N THR A 173 4.34 -36.33 -8.12
CA THR A 173 4.28 -36.85 -9.49
C THR A 173 4.59 -35.78 -10.54
N ILE A 174 4.06 -34.57 -10.36
CA ILE A 174 4.29 -33.43 -11.27
C ILE A 174 5.79 -33.10 -11.36
N PHE A 175 6.49 -33.08 -10.23
CA PHE A 175 7.90 -32.64 -10.18
C PHE A 175 8.92 -33.76 -10.30
N HIS A 176 8.50 -35.03 -10.25
CA HIS A 176 9.41 -36.19 -10.28
C HIS A 176 10.42 -36.17 -11.44
N THR A 177 9.98 -35.89 -12.65
CA THR A 177 10.85 -35.87 -13.85
C THR A 177 11.87 -34.76 -13.76
N GLN A 178 11.46 -33.54 -13.41
CA GLN A 178 12.36 -32.38 -13.33
C GLN A 178 13.44 -32.56 -12.25
N ILE A 179 13.03 -33.11 -11.09
CA ILE A 179 13.91 -33.42 -9.96
C ILE A 179 14.94 -34.47 -10.37
N TYR A 180 14.47 -35.54 -11.04
CA TYR A 180 15.34 -36.61 -11.53
C TYR A 180 16.35 -36.12 -12.55
N GLU A 181 15.94 -35.32 -13.52
CA GLU A 181 16.83 -34.75 -14.55
C GLU A 181 17.93 -33.86 -13.98
N LYS A 182 17.62 -33.15 -12.89
CA LYS A 182 18.58 -32.32 -12.16
C LYS A 182 19.33 -33.07 -11.05
N GLN A 183 19.12 -34.36 -10.91
CA GLN A 183 19.72 -35.20 -9.85
C GLN A 183 19.47 -34.64 -8.45
N GLN A 184 18.39 -33.87 -8.26
CA GLN A 184 18.00 -33.30 -6.99
C GLN A 184 17.28 -34.33 -6.13
N THR A 185 17.19 -34.10 -4.83
CA THR A 185 16.45 -34.94 -3.90
C THR A 185 15.24 -34.18 -3.36
N LEU A 186 14.02 -34.70 -3.56
CA LEU A 186 12.80 -34.21 -2.92
C LEU A 186 12.44 -35.12 -1.75
N THR A 187 12.45 -34.58 -0.54
CA THR A 187 11.99 -35.25 0.67
C THR A 187 10.61 -34.73 1.06
N ILE A 188 9.62 -35.62 1.15
CA ILE A 188 8.27 -35.28 1.60
C ILE A 188 8.10 -35.75 3.02
N ILE A 189 7.79 -34.83 3.93
CA ILE A 189 7.59 -35.08 5.36
C ILE A 189 6.13 -34.80 5.70
N LYS A 190 5.47 -35.77 6.32
CA LYS A 190 4.06 -35.69 6.72
C LYS A 190 3.95 -35.93 8.22
N GLU A 191 3.41 -34.95 8.95
CA GLU A 191 3.32 -35.03 10.42
C GLU A 191 1.90 -34.75 10.92
N ASN A 192 1.49 -35.49 11.92
CA ASN A 192 0.28 -35.28 12.72
C ASN A 192 -1.03 -35.18 11.91
N ILE A 193 -1.11 -35.71 10.70
CA ILE A 193 -2.32 -35.62 9.85
C ILE A 193 -3.41 -36.55 10.41
N GLN A 194 -4.41 -35.99 11.09
CA GLN A 194 -5.58 -36.68 11.64
C GLN A 194 -6.79 -36.55 10.71
N HIS A 195 -6.93 -35.43 10.03
CA HIS A 195 -8.03 -35.15 9.10
C HIS A 195 -7.51 -35.12 7.67
N GLU A 196 -7.41 -36.30 7.06
CA GLU A 196 -6.90 -36.43 5.69
C GLU A 196 -7.82 -35.79 4.66
N TRP A 197 -9.13 -35.92 4.84
CA TRP A 197 -10.15 -35.38 3.94
C TRP A 197 -10.62 -34.04 4.39
N VAL A 198 -10.55 -33.09 3.48
CA VAL A 198 -10.90 -31.67 3.74
C VAL A 198 -11.75 -31.10 2.61
N ASN A 199 -12.58 -30.12 2.94
CA ASN A 199 -13.33 -29.35 1.95
C ASN A 199 -12.56 -28.04 1.65
N GLY A 200 -12.15 -27.87 0.39
CA GLY A 200 -11.36 -26.71 -0.03
C GLY A 200 -11.23 -26.64 -1.55
N ASP A 201 -10.41 -25.70 -2.01
CA ASP A 201 -10.08 -25.56 -3.43
C ASP A 201 -8.74 -26.24 -3.74
N GLN A 202 -8.81 -27.52 -4.11
CA GLN A 202 -7.64 -28.33 -4.46
C GLN A 202 -6.84 -27.70 -5.62
N VAL A 203 -7.52 -27.16 -6.63
CA VAL A 203 -6.88 -26.63 -7.84
C VAL A 203 -5.99 -25.44 -7.50
N HIS A 204 -6.48 -24.49 -6.71
CA HIS A 204 -5.66 -23.35 -6.30
C HIS A 204 -4.55 -23.75 -5.33
N LEU A 205 -4.77 -24.76 -4.47
CA LEU A 205 -3.69 -25.28 -3.62
C LEU A 205 -2.58 -25.94 -4.43
N ILE A 206 -2.91 -26.77 -5.42
CA ILE A 206 -1.92 -27.35 -6.35
C ILE A 206 -1.18 -26.24 -7.07
N GLN A 207 -1.84 -25.19 -7.53
CA GLN A 207 -1.21 -24.06 -8.19
C GLN A 207 -0.21 -23.34 -7.27
N ILE A 208 -0.59 -23.05 -6.03
CA ILE A 208 0.29 -22.42 -5.03
C ILE A 208 1.54 -23.27 -4.79
N PHE A 209 1.35 -24.55 -4.48
CA PHE A 209 2.48 -25.43 -4.18
C PHE A 209 3.34 -25.74 -5.40
N SER A 210 2.73 -25.84 -6.59
CA SER A 210 3.47 -25.96 -7.85
C SER A 210 4.37 -24.76 -8.11
N ASN A 211 3.90 -23.53 -7.84
CA ASN A 211 4.72 -22.33 -7.97
C ASN A 211 5.89 -22.33 -6.99
N LEU A 212 5.67 -22.74 -5.73
CA LEU A 212 6.73 -22.82 -4.73
C LEU A 212 7.75 -23.93 -5.07
N LEU A 213 7.29 -25.12 -5.43
CA LEU A 213 8.15 -26.23 -5.80
C LEU A 213 8.91 -25.97 -7.09
N SER A 214 8.29 -25.36 -8.10
CA SER A 214 8.95 -24.95 -9.35
C SER A 214 10.09 -23.98 -9.06
N ASN A 215 9.88 -23.01 -8.17
CA ASN A 215 10.94 -22.10 -7.74
C ASN A 215 12.06 -22.85 -7.01
N ALA A 216 11.73 -23.73 -6.07
CA ALA A 216 12.72 -24.56 -5.38
C ALA A 216 13.57 -25.38 -6.37
N VAL A 217 12.93 -26.09 -7.29
CA VAL A 217 13.63 -26.89 -8.34
C VAL A 217 14.49 -25.98 -9.24
N LYS A 218 14.00 -24.80 -9.60
CA LYS A 218 14.71 -23.85 -10.47
C LYS A 218 15.97 -23.29 -9.82
N TYR A 219 15.89 -22.87 -8.58
CA TYR A 219 16.97 -22.15 -7.88
C TYR A 219 17.89 -23.05 -7.05
N THR A 220 17.55 -24.32 -6.92
CA THR A 220 18.42 -25.34 -6.34
C THR A 220 19.36 -25.88 -7.42
N GLN A 221 20.65 -26.04 -7.08
CA GLN A 221 21.66 -26.57 -7.98
C GLN A 221 21.45 -28.07 -8.22
N GLU A 222 22.10 -28.60 -9.25
CA GLU A 222 22.14 -30.06 -9.53
C GLU A 222 22.68 -30.80 -8.31
N GLY A 223 22.04 -31.90 -7.93
CA GLY A 223 22.36 -32.67 -6.73
C GLY A 223 21.89 -32.05 -5.39
N GLY A 224 21.21 -30.90 -5.44
CA GLY A 224 20.72 -30.24 -4.22
C GLY A 224 19.48 -30.90 -3.61
N GLU A 225 19.05 -30.38 -2.45
CA GLU A 225 17.99 -30.92 -1.64
C GLU A 225 16.80 -29.97 -1.53
N ILE A 226 15.59 -30.52 -1.70
CA ILE A 226 14.32 -29.81 -1.53
C ILE A 226 13.48 -30.62 -0.54
N GLN A 227 12.82 -29.93 0.39
CA GLN A 227 11.91 -30.54 1.35
C GLN A 227 10.52 -29.95 1.20
N PHE A 228 9.52 -30.81 1.15
CA PHE A 228 8.12 -30.43 1.23
C PHE A 228 7.51 -31.03 2.48
N PHE A 229 7.21 -30.17 3.44
CA PHE A 229 6.69 -30.53 4.75
C PHE A 229 5.21 -30.17 4.85
N VAL A 230 4.40 -31.09 5.36
CA VAL A 230 2.99 -30.85 5.68
C VAL A 230 2.67 -31.36 7.07
N GLU A 231 2.05 -30.52 7.87
CA GLU A 231 1.66 -30.82 9.25
C GLU A 231 0.25 -30.33 9.51
N GLU A 232 -0.55 -31.15 10.17
CA GLU A 232 -1.78 -30.68 10.77
C GLU A 232 -1.48 -30.08 12.15
N CYS A 233 -1.80 -28.80 12.31
CA CYS A 233 -1.58 -28.05 13.53
C CYS A 233 -2.79 -28.12 14.46
N GLU A 234 -2.55 -28.07 15.77
CA GLU A 234 -3.62 -27.93 16.75
C GLU A 234 -4.50 -26.71 16.49
N THR A 235 -5.80 -26.89 16.59
CA THR A 235 -6.80 -25.85 16.47
C THR A 235 -7.87 -26.01 17.55
N LYS A 236 -8.44 -24.87 18.00
CA LYS A 236 -9.61 -24.89 18.90
C LYS A 236 -10.94 -25.05 18.13
N SER A 237 -10.90 -25.06 16.81
CA SER A 237 -12.08 -25.19 15.97
C SER A 237 -12.48 -26.66 15.90
N SER A 238 -13.79 -26.94 16.03
CA SER A 238 -14.39 -28.25 15.75
C SER A 238 -14.85 -28.41 14.29
N VAL A 239 -14.71 -27.34 13.48
CA VAL A 239 -15.21 -27.28 12.10
C VAL A 239 -14.08 -27.18 11.09
N TYR A 240 -12.96 -26.54 11.47
CA TYR A 240 -11.83 -26.28 10.59
C TYR A 240 -10.57 -26.99 11.09
N ALA A 241 -9.91 -27.73 10.21
CA ALA A 241 -8.54 -28.20 10.42
C ALA A 241 -7.55 -27.11 9.98
N LYS A 242 -6.39 -27.05 10.63
CA LYS A 242 -5.32 -26.10 10.32
C LYS A 242 -4.11 -26.88 9.84
N TYR A 243 -3.65 -26.61 8.62
CA TYR A 243 -2.45 -27.21 8.06
C TYR A 243 -1.35 -26.16 7.92
N ARG A 244 -0.11 -26.61 8.15
CA ARG A 244 1.10 -25.88 7.82
C ARG A 244 1.81 -26.61 6.69
N PHE A 245 2.09 -25.91 5.60
CA PHE A 245 2.93 -26.39 4.52
C PHE A 245 4.22 -25.58 4.49
N LEU A 246 5.35 -26.24 4.28
CA LEU A 246 6.66 -25.63 4.19
C LEU A 246 7.40 -26.21 3.00
N VAL A 247 7.91 -25.35 2.12
CA VAL A 247 8.87 -25.72 1.09
C VAL A 247 10.22 -25.15 1.50
N SER A 248 11.23 -25.98 1.58
CA SER A 248 12.59 -25.58 1.92
C SER A 248 13.56 -26.14 0.87
N ASP A 249 14.52 -25.35 0.48
CA ASP A 249 15.58 -25.73 -0.45
C ASP A 249 16.95 -25.25 0.05
N ASN A 250 18.02 -25.88 -0.43
CA ASN A 250 19.39 -25.48 -0.16
C ASN A 250 20.03 -24.76 -1.37
N GLY A 251 19.21 -24.08 -2.17
CA GLY A 251 19.63 -23.34 -3.36
C GLY A 251 20.37 -22.03 -3.07
N MET A 252 20.42 -21.14 -4.07
CA MET A 252 21.17 -19.88 -3.99
C MET A 252 20.62 -18.86 -2.97
N GLY A 253 19.40 -19.07 -2.49
CA GLY A 253 18.72 -18.15 -1.57
C GLY A 253 18.33 -16.81 -2.19
N MET A 254 17.93 -15.86 -1.35
CA MET A 254 17.47 -14.53 -1.73
C MET A 254 18.19 -13.46 -0.94
N SER A 255 18.44 -12.28 -1.54
CA SER A 255 18.97 -11.13 -0.82
C SER A 255 17.98 -10.64 0.26
N ALA A 256 18.50 -10.00 1.31
CA ALA A 256 17.65 -9.45 2.37
C ALA A 256 16.63 -8.44 1.82
N ASP A 257 17.05 -7.55 0.94
CA ASP A 257 16.20 -6.51 0.35
C ASP A 257 15.08 -7.12 -0.51
N PHE A 258 15.37 -8.20 -1.25
CA PHE A 258 14.36 -8.88 -2.07
C PHE A 258 13.36 -9.65 -1.21
N LYS A 259 13.79 -10.19 -0.07
CA LYS A 259 12.92 -10.94 0.84
C LYS A 259 11.77 -10.09 1.38
N ASP A 260 11.98 -8.81 1.58
CA ASP A 260 10.94 -7.89 2.08
C ASP A 260 9.89 -7.55 1.01
N THR A 261 10.24 -7.70 -0.27
CA THR A 261 9.38 -7.33 -1.41
C THR A 261 8.90 -8.51 -2.25
N ILE A 262 9.29 -9.76 -1.92
CA ILE A 262 9.00 -10.95 -2.74
C ILE A 262 7.50 -11.21 -2.98
N PHE A 263 6.64 -10.73 -2.07
CA PHE A 263 5.19 -10.85 -2.17
C PHE A 263 4.51 -9.58 -2.72
N ASP A 264 5.29 -8.55 -3.02
CA ASP A 264 4.72 -7.38 -3.68
C ASP A 264 4.35 -7.72 -5.12
N ALA A 265 3.20 -7.22 -5.55
CA ALA A 265 2.74 -7.45 -6.91
C ALA A 265 3.77 -6.95 -7.92
N PHE A 266 4.02 -7.77 -8.96
CA PHE A 266 4.92 -7.44 -10.07
C PHE A 266 6.44 -7.42 -9.75
N THR A 267 6.84 -7.85 -8.55
CA THR A 267 8.25 -7.88 -8.14
C THR A 267 8.94 -9.14 -8.67
N ARG A 268 10.15 -8.99 -9.18
CA ARG A 268 11.07 -10.07 -9.58
C ARG A 268 12.47 -9.79 -9.08
N ALA A 269 13.21 -10.84 -8.72
CA ALA A 269 14.65 -10.69 -8.49
C ALA A 269 15.32 -10.27 -9.81
N GLU A 270 16.19 -9.27 -9.77
CA GLU A 270 17.06 -8.97 -10.89
C GLU A 270 17.90 -10.21 -11.16
N SER A 271 17.79 -10.77 -12.36
CA SER A 271 18.63 -11.88 -12.81
C SER A 271 20.06 -11.35 -12.95
N SER A 272 20.92 -11.77 -12.04
CA SER A 272 22.36 -11.56 -12.10
C SER A 272 22.95 -12.31 -13.29
#